data_7b5d2a3f920a05d48e2476f64121983a
#
_entry.id   7b5d2a3f920a05d48e2476f64121983a
#
_cell.length_a   1.000
_cell.length_b   1.000
_cell.length_c   1.000
_cell.angle_alpha   90.00
_cell.angle_beta   90.00
_cell.angle_gamma   90.00
#
_symmetry.space_group_name_H-M   'P 1'
#
loop_
_entity.id
_entity.type
_entity.pdbx_description
1 polymer ?
#
loop_
_entity_poly.entity_id
_entity_poly.type
_entity_poly.pdbx_seq_one_letter_code
_entity_poly.pdbx_strand_id
1 'polypeptide(L)'
;LKYIASQEGITADDESLNLIAQKADGGMRDALSMFDKAVSFCGQELRYQEVAQTLNVLDYDTYFSMTETLLSGNYVEALLSFDNVLARGFSGQTFMAGLNRHLRDLLVARNEPSLRLLEFTGTLMERYRTQAAACPPEFLFGAISLLTDLDGKIRQSSNQRLLVELGLMKIAGLGQKKNNPVDPVNLPLPELVRTAPAQSAPARPQSTQQTAPAPAPQPATVQRPTAATA
;
A
#
# COMPACT_ATOMS: atom_id res chain seq x y z
N LEU A 1 30.78 -3.52 -10.29
CA LEU A 1 30.13 -3.33 -11.58
C LEU A 1 30.81 -2.23 -12.40
N LYS A 2 31.09 -1.05 -11.83
CA LYS A 2 31.73 0.07 -12.54
C LYS A 2 33.05 -0.31 -13.22
N TYR A 3 33.93 -1.08 -12.53
CA TYR A 3 35.16 -1.59 -13.08
C TYR A 3 34.90 -2.52 -14.28
N ILE A 4 33.90 -3.40 -14.17
CA ILE A 4 33.55 -4.34 -15.25
C ILE A 4 33.02 -3.60 -16.46
N ALA A 5 32.09 -2.66 -16.26
CA ALA A 5 31.55 -1.81 -17.32
C ALA A 5 32.68 -1.11 -18.09
N SER A 6 33.68 -0.56 -17.39
CA SER A 6 34.83 0.09 -18.04
C SER A 6 35.74 -0.88 -18.83
N GLN A 7 35.88 -2.14 -18.39
CA GLN A 7 36.68 -3.15 -19.11
C GLN A 7 35.96 -3.66 -20.37
N GLU A 8 34.63 -3.74 -20.31
CA GLU A 8 33.78 -4.21 -21.42
C GLU A 8 33.39 -3.08 -22.39
N GLY A 9 33.87 -1.84 -22.15
CA GLY A 9 33.55 -0.69 -22.98
C GLY A 9 32.09 -0.24 -22.90
N ILE A 10 31.45 -0.54 -21.79
CA ILE A 10 30.04 -0.21 -21.54
C ILE A 10 29.97 1.12 -20.78
N THR A 11 29.21 2.06 -21.33
CA THR A 11 28.88 3.32 -20.66
C THR A 11 27.66 3.10 -19.77
N ALA A 12 27.81 3.30 -18.45
CA ALA A 12 26.72 3.14 -17.50
C ALA A 12 26.68 4.32 -16.54
N ASP A 13 25.50 4.87 -16.31
CA ASP A 13 25.33 5.85 -15.24
C ASP A 13 25.40 5.19 -13.85
N ASP A 14 25.80 5.98 -12.85
CA ASP A 14 25.97 5.45 -11.49
C ASP A 14 24.62 4.97 -10.91
N GLU A 15 23.51 5.55 -11.34
CA GLU A 15 22.16 5.18 -10.92
C GLU A 15 21.74 3.80 -11.48
N SER A 16 22.09 3.49 -12.74
CA SER A 16 21.89 2.16 -13.34
C SER A 16 22.65 1.07 -12.58
N LEU A 17 23.92 1.32 -12.29
CA LEU A 17 24.76 0.36 -11.57
C LEU A 17 24.30 0.15 -10.13
N ASN A 18 23.85 1.21 -9.46
CA ASN A 18 23.25 1.14 -8.13
C ASN A 18 21.95 0.34 -8.14
N LEU A 19 21.09 0.54 -9.15
CA LEU A 19 19.84 -0.22 -9.29
C LEU A 19 20.11 -1.72 -9.42
N ILE A 20 21.08 -2.11 -10.26
CA ILE A 20 21.50 -3.50 -10.42
C ILE A 20 22.01 -4.06 -9.09
N ALA A 21 22.87 -3.32 -8.39
CA ALA A 21 23.45 -3.75 -7.12
C ALA A 21 22.38 -3.95 -6.03
N GLN A 22 21.41 -3.03 -5.92
CA GLN A 22 20.30 -3.13 -4.98
C GLN A 22 19.38 -4.31 -5.30
N LYS A 23 19.10 -4.54 -6.60
CA LYS A 23 18.25 -5.65 -7.02
C LYS A 23 18.89 -7.01 -6.76
N ALA A 24 20.21 -7.08 -6.81
CA ALA A 24 21.00 -8.28 -6.54
C ALA A 24 21.15 -8.62 -5.05
N ASP A 25 20.64 -7.76 -4.16
CA ASP A 25 20.65 -7.97 -2.70
C ASP A 25 22.02 -8.41 -2.14
N GLY A 26 23.08 -7.77 -2.62
CA GLY A 26 24.47 -8.04 -2.23
C GLY A 26 25.13 -9.26 -2.88
N GLY A 27 24.41 -10.03 -3.69
CA GLY A 27 24.93 -11.18 -4.42
C GLY A 27 25.77 -10.75 -5.65
N MET A 28 27.12 -10.96 -5.63
CA MET A 28 27.97 -10.57 -6.77
C MET A 28 27.59 -11.33 -8.05
N ARG A 29 27.27 -12.62 -7.96
CA ARG A 29 26.86 -13.43 -9.11
C ARG A 29 25.55 -12.93 -9.70
N ASP A 30 24.58 -12.61 -8.84
CA ASP A 30 23.30 -12.11 -9.27
C ASP A 30 23.44 -10.72 -9.89
N ALA A 31 24.28 -9.85 -9.30
CA ALA A 31 24.60 -8.54 -9.87
C ALA A 31 25.21 -8.64 -11.27
N LEU A 32 26.12 -9.57 -11.50
CA LEU A 32 26.72 -9.81 -12.82
C LEU A 32 25.69 -10.35 -13.81
N SER A 33 24.87 -11.31 -13.39
CA SER A 33 23.81 -11.85 -14.26
C SER A 33 22.77 -10.79 -14.65
N MET A 34 22.44 -9.88 -13.74
CA MET A 34 21.55 -8.74 -14.03
C MET A 34 22.24 -7.70 -14.93
N PHE A 35 23.52 -7.46 -14.73
CA PHE A 35 24.33 -6.59 -15.58
C PHE A 35 24.37 -7.13 -17.01
N ASP A 36 24.70 -8.41 -17.20
CA ASP A 36 24.73 -9.06 -18.53
C ASP A 36 23.36 -9.01 -19.21
N LYS A 37 22.29 -9.21 -18.44
CA LYS A 37 20.92 -9.06 -18.92
C LYS A 37 20.65 -7.62 -19.38
N ALA A 38 21.02 -6.62 -18.59
CA ALA A 38 20.84 -5.23 -18.94
C ALA A 38 21.61 -4.87 -20.22
N VAL A 39 22.88 -5.28 -20.33
CA VAL A 39 23.70 -5.07 -21.53
C VAL A 39 23.09 -5.73 -22.77
N SER A 40 22.56 -6.94 -22.62
CA SER A 40 21.91 -7.67 -23.72
C SER A 40 20.68 -6.95 -24.29
N PHE A 41 19.95 -6.20 -23.48
CA PHE A 41 18.73 -5.49 -23.88
C PHE A 41 18.96 -4.01 -24.21
N CYS A 42 19.81 -3.31 -23.45
CA CYS A 42 20.07 -1.88 -23.61
C CYS A 42 21.29 -1.59 -24.52
N GLY A 43 22.12 -2.60 -24.80
CA GLY A 43 23.36 -2.42 -25.57
C GLY A 43 24.49 -1.85 -24.74
N GLN A 44 25.37 -1.05 -25.38
CA GLN A 44 26.57 -0.51 -24.74
C GLN A 44 26.32 0.73 -23.85
N GLU A 45 25.12 1.25 -23.83
CA GLU A 45 24.75 2.42 -23.02
C GLU A 45 23.66 2.04 -22.03
N LEU A 46 24.01 1.91 -20.77
CA LEU A 46 23.07 1.56 -19.69
C LEU A 46 22.55 2.84 -19.04
N ARG A 47 21.35 3.24 -19.43
CA ARG A 47 20.60 4.35 -18.84
C ARG A 47 19.64 3.83 -17.79
N TYR A 48 19.51 4.53 -16.67
CA TYR A 48 18.68 4.14 -15.54
C TYR A 48 17.26 3.68 -15.94
N GLN A 49 16.57 4.44 -16.78
CA GLN A 49 15.19 4.11 -17.18
C GLN A 49 15.09 2.79 -17.95
N GLU A 50 16.02 2.54 -18.88
CA GLU A 50 16.05 1.33 -19.69
C GLU A 50 16.43 0.09 -18.85
N VAL A 51 17.39 0.26 -17.94
CA VAL A 51 17.79 -0.79 -16.99
C VAL A 51 16.64 -1.10 -16.03
N ALA A 52 15.93 -0.09 -15.50
CA ALA A 52 14.77 -0.28 -14.64
C ALA A 52 13.66 -1.08 -15.35
N GLN A 53 13.37 -0.77 -16.61
CA GLN A 53 12.40 -1.52 -17.41
C GLN A 53 12.88 -2.97 -17.65
N THR A 54 14.14 -3.17 -18.03
CA THR A 54 14.71 -4.49 -18.31
C THR A 54 14.71 -5.40 -17.08
N LEU A 55 14.99 -4.84 -15.92
CA LEU A 55 14.99 -5.55 -14.64
C LEU A 55 13.62 -5.62 -13.97
N ASN A 56 12.59 -5.07 -14.61
CA ASN A 56 11.24 -4.98 -14.07
C ASN A 56 11.22 -4.35 -12.66
N VAL A 57 11.86 -3.18 -12.56
CA VAL A 57 11.91 -2.36 -11.35
C VAL A 57 11.17 -1.06 -11.65
N LEU A 58 10.30 -0.64 -10.74
CA LEU A 58 9.68 0.68 -10.81
C LEU A 58 10.75 1.75 -10.59
N ASP A 59 10.74 2.75 -11.47
CA ASP A 59 11.66 3.87 -11.42
C ASP A 59 11.41 4.77 -10.19
N TYR A 60 12.45 5.44 -9.73
CA TYR A 60 12.34 6.38 -8.62
C TYR A 60 11.38 7.52 -8.93
N ASP A 61 11.27 7.97 -10.19
CA ASP A 61 10.39 9.05 -10.59
C ASP A 61 8.93 8.75 -10.27
N THR A 62 8.51 7.50 -10.46
CA THR A 62 7.18 7.04 -10.08
C THR A 62 6.91 7.24 -8.58
N TYR A 63 7.87 6.92 -7.72
CA TYR A 63 7.70 7.09 -6.27
C TYR A 63 7.80 8.54 -5.81
N PHE A 64 8.68 9.34 -6.42
CA PHE A 64 8.77 10.77 -6.17
C PHE A 64 7.45 11.47 -6.49
N SER A 65 6.92 11.24 -7.70
CA SER A 65 5.65 11.80 -8.15
C SER A 65 4.46 11.32 -7.31
N MET A 66 4.41 10.03 -7.00
CA MET A 66 3.36 9.47 -6.14
C MET A 66 3.36 10.13 -4.75
N THR A 67 4.55 10.32 -4.15
CA THR A 67 4.66 10.94 -2.82
C THR A 67 4.19 12.39 -2.85
N GLU A 68 4.52 13.16 -3.88
CA GLU A 68 4.05 14.54 -4.06
C GLU A 68 2.53 14.60 -4.21
N THR A 69 1.97 13.71 -5.02
CA THR A 69 0.53 13.56 -5.22
C THR A 69 -0.20 13.21 -3.92
N LEU A 70 0.34 12.28 -3.14
CA LEU A 70 -0.22 11.88 -1.84
C LEU A 70 -0.11 13.01 -0.80
N LEU A 71 1.01 13.74 -0.80
CA LEU A 71 1.23 14.87 0.10
C LEU A 71 0.28 16.02 -0.19
N SER A 72 -0.03 16.28 -1.47
CA SER A 72 -1.03 17.28 -1.87
C SER A 72 -2.48 16.87 -1.55
N GLY A 73 -2.70 15.59 -1.19
CA GLY A 73 -4.03 15.06 -0.91
C GLY A 73 -4.85 14.69 -2.15
N ASN A 74 -4.22 14.68 -3.34
CA ASN A 74 -4.89 14.35 -4.60
C ASN A 74 -5.01 12.83 -4.78
N TYR A 75 -5.99 12.22 -4.11
CA TYR A 75 -6.22 10.78 -4.20
C TYR A 75 -6.60 10.31 -5.61
N VAL A 76 -7.27 11.14 -6.40
CA VAL A 76 -7.69 10.77 -7.76
C VAL A 76 -6.45 10.53 -8.63
N GLU A 77 -5.51 11.47 -8.64
CA GLU A 77 -4.26 11.33 -9.39
C GLU A 77 -3.40 10.17 -8.88
N ALA A 78 -3.39 9.94 -7.56
CA ALA A 78 -2.71 8.79 -6.97
C ALA A 78 -3.28 7.45 -7.49
N LEU A 79 -4.61 7.33 -7.61
CA LEU A 79 -5.26 6.14 -8.16
C LEU A 79 -4.97 5.95 -9.65
N LEU A 80 -4.98 7.02 -10.44
CA LEU A 80 -4.64 6.98 -11.87
C LEU A 80 -3.17 6.58 -12.08
N SER A 81 -2.26 7.14 -11.28
CA SER A 81 -0.84 6.77 -11.30
C SER A 81 -0.64 5.29 -10.92
N PHE A 82 -1.37 4.80 -9.94
CA PHE A 82 -1.33 3.39 -9.56
C PHE A 82 -1.89 2.49 -10.67
N ASP A 83 -2.97 2.87 -11.32
CA ASP A 83 -3.51 2.14 -12.48
C ASP A 83 -2.48 2.02 -13.61
N ASN A 84 -1.75 3.09 -13.91
CA ASN A 84 -0.64 3.08 -14.86
C ASN A 84 0.48 2.11 -14.46
N VAL A 85 0.80 2.01 -13.17
CA VAL A 85 1.78 1.04 -12.66
C VAL A 85 1.31 -0.39 -12.93
N LEU A 86 0.02 -0.69 -12.67
CA LEU A 86 -0.56 -2.00 -12.97
C LEU A 86 -0.58 -2.30 -14.47
N ALA A 87 -0.90 -1.31 -15.30
CA ALA A 87 -0.89 -1.44 -16.76
C ALA A 87 0.52 -1.75 -17.33
N ARG A 88 1.58 -1.28 -16.66
CA ARG A 88 2.98 -1.62 -16.97
C ARG A 88 3.37 -3.04 -16.51
N GLY A 89 2.45 -3.80 -15.89
CA GLY A 89 2.65 -5.18 -15.45
C GLY A 89 3.23 -5.35 -14.05
N PHE A 90 3.33 -4.29 -13.26
CA PHE A 90 3.76 -4.40 -11.87
C PHE A 90 2.62 -4.86 -10.95
N SER A 91 2.97 -5.62 -9.91
CA SER A 91 1.98 -6.01 -8.91
C SER A 91 1.75 -4.90 -7.88
N GLY A 92 0.54 -4.83 -7.31
CA GLY A 92 0.23 -3.90 -6.23
C GLY A 92 1.12 -4.13 -5.00
N GLN A 93 1.54 -5.36 -4.73
CA GLN A 93 2.46 -5.69 -3.64
C GLN A 93 3.86 -5.09 -3.90
N THR A 94 4.41 -5.27 -5.11
CA THR A 94 5.71 -4.70 -5.48
C THR A 94 5.69 -3.18 -5.39
N PHE A 95 4.62 -2.55 -5.87
CA PHE A 95 4.43 -1.12 -5.79
C PHE A 95 4.40 -0.62 -4.34
N MET A 96 3.60 -1.25 -3.47
CA MET A 96 3.51 -0.85 -2.05
C MET A 96 4.83 -1.01 -1.32
N ALA A 97 5.54 -2.13 -1.53
CA ALA A 97 6.84 -2.37 -0.90
C ALA A 97 7.86 -1.29 -1.32
N GLY A 98 7.87 -0.93 -2.61
CA GLY A 98 8.73 0.13 -3.12
C GLY A 98 8.35 1.51 -2.58
N LEU A 99 7.06 1.84 -2.53
CA LEU A 99 6.59 3.10 -1.95
C LEU A 99 6.92 3.20 -0.45
N ASN A 100 6.76 2.11 0.30
CA ASN A 100 7.11 2.06 1.73
C ASN A 100 8.62 2.31 1.95
N ARG A 101 9.47 1.64 1.14
CA ARG A 101 10.91 1.88 1.15
C ARG A 101 11.25 3.33 0.80
N HIS A 102 10.64 3.90 -0.24
CA HIS A 102 10.86 5.29 -0.65
C HIS A 102 10.51 6.29 0.48
N LEU A 103 9.36 6.12 1.14
CA LEU A 103 8.95 6.97 2.25
C LEU A 103 9.90 6.83 3.46
N ARG A 104 10.37 5.61 3.75
CA ARG A 104 11.40 5.39 4.78
C ARG A 104 12.70 6.11 4.43
N ASP A 105 13.12 6.06 3.18
CA ASP A 105 14.34 6.71 2.72
C ASP A 105 14.22 8.25 2.78
N LEU A 106 13.04 8.80 2.49
CA LEU A 106 12.74 10.23 2.74
C LEU A 106 12.86 10.58 4.23
N LEU A 107 12.33 9.74 5.12
CA LEU A 107 12.42 9.99 6.55
C LEU A 107 13.89 9.98 7.05
N VAL A 108 14.69 9.05 6.51
CA VAL A 108 16.14 8.96 6.79
C VAL A 108 16.89 10.17 6.21
N ALA A 109 16.50 10.63 5.01
CA ALA A 109 17.16 11.77 4.34
C ALA A 109 16.96 13.12 5.03
N ARG A 110 16.04 13.20 5.99
CA ARG A 110 15.79 14.43 6.75
C ARG A 110 16.94 14.86 7.67
N ASN A 111 17.79 13.94 8.09
CA ASN A 111 18.83 14.19 9.07
C ASN A 111 20.21 13.80 8.52
N GLU A 112 21.16 14.73 8.54
CA GLU A 112 22.53 14.50 8.07
C GLU A 112 23.19 13.23 8.67
N PRO A 113 23.13 12.96 10.00
CA PRO A 113 23.76 11.77 10.55
C PRO A 113 23.22 10.46 10.03
N SER A 114 21.96 10.41 9.56
CA SER A 114 21.32 9.21 9.05
C SER A 114 21.55 8.97 7.56
N LEU A 115 22.07 9.94 6.80
CA LEU A 115 22.35 9.79 5.36
C LEU A 115 23.25 8.60 5.04
N ARG A 116 24.15 8.23 5.93
CA ARG A 116 25.01 7.04 5.80
C ARG A 116 24.23 5.73 5.70
N LEU A 117 22.94 5.73 6.05
CA LEU A 117 22.04 4.58 5.95
C LEU A 117 21.38 4.47 4.56
N LEU A 118 21.61 5.48 3.72
CA LEU A 118 21.13 5.50 2.34
C LEU A 118 22.26 5.06 1.41
N GLU A 119 21.90 4.25 0.45
CA GLU A 119 22.83 3.71 -0.55
C GLU A 119 22.85 4.56 -1.83
N PHE A 120 22.30 5.79 -1.75
CA PHE A 120 22.22 6.70 -2.88
C PHE A 120 23.42 7.65 -2.91
N THR A 121 23.81 8.06 -4.11
CA THR A 121 24.89 9.03 -4.34
C THR A 121 24.44 10.04 -5.43
N GLY A 122 25.16 11.15 -5.50
CA GLY A 122 24.97 12.12 -6.57
C GLY A 122 23.59 12.80 -6.58
N THR A 123 23.04 12.93 -7.78
CA THR A 123 21.79 13.67 -8.03
C THR A 123 20.59 13.07 -7.32
N LEU A 124 20.54 11.75 -7.18
CA LEU A 124 19.45 11.06 -6.50
C LEU A 124 19.40 11.43 -5.01
N MET A 125 20.55 11.53 -4.33
CA MET A 125 20.62 11.96 -2.95
C MET A 125 20.04 13.38 -2.76
N GLU A 126 20.36 14.30 -3.67
CA GLU A 126 19.82 15.67 -3.62
C GLU A 126 18.31 15.72 -3.84
N ARG A 127 17.78 14.87 -4.69
CA ARG A 127 16.32 14.74 -4.88
C ARG A 127 15.64 14.24 -3.60
N TYR A 128 16.22 13.23 -2.95
CA TYR A 128 15.71 12.74 -1.66
C TYR A 128 15.75 13.82 -0.58
N ARG A 129 16.83 14.60 -0.45
CA ARG A 129 16.92 15.73 0.48
C ARG A 129 15.85 16.78 0.22
N THR A 130 15.66 17.15 -1.04
CA THR A 130 14.67 18.17 -1.44
C THR A 130 13.26 17.73 -1.09
N GLN A 131 12.86 16.51 -1.48
CA GLN A 131 11.52 16.02 -1.17
C GLN A 131 11.34 15.75 0.33
N ALA A 132 12.37 15.24 1.02
CA ALA A 132 12.35 15.03 2.46
C ALA A 132 12.11 16.34 3.25
N ALA A 133 12.67 17.46 2.80
CA ALA A 133 12.42 18.76 3.41
C ALA A 133 10.96 19.22 3.22
N ALA A 134 10.34 18.89 2.10
CA ALA A 134 8.94 19.22 1.81
C ALA A 134 7.94 18.32 2.55
N CYS A 135 8.33 17.08 2.89
CA CYS A 135 7.46 16.11 3.56
C CYS A 135 7.51 16.25 5.08
N PRO A 136 6.38 16.50 5.75
CA PRO A 136 6.31 16.50 7.22
C PRO A 136 6.60 15.11 7.80
N PRO A 137 7.32 15.03 8.94
CA PRO A 137 7.59 13.76 9.60
C PRO A 137 6.31 12.98 9.93
N GLU A 138 5.28 13.67 10.38
CA GLU A 138 4.00 13.07 10.77
C GLU A 138 3.30 12.40 9.58
N PHE A 139 3.40 13.02 8.39
CA PHE A 139 2.90 12.42 7.16
C PHE A 139 3.69 11.15 6.81
N LEU A 140 5.02 11.21 6.85
CA LEU A 140 5.88 10.07 6.55
C LEU A 140 5.63 8.89 7.50
N PHE A 141 5.60 9.16 8.82
CA PHE A 141 5.29 8.12 9.82
C PHE A 141 3.91 7.51 9.63
N GLY A 142 2.89 8.33 9.41
CA GLY A 142 1.53 7.87 9.19
C GLY A 142 1.40 7.03 7.92
N ALA A 143 2.03 7.45 6.82
CA ALA A 143 2.02 6.73 5.55
C ALA A 143 2.78 5.39 5.64
N ILE A 144 3.97 5.37 6.25
CA ILE A 144 4.76 4.15 6.47
C ILE A 144 3.97 3.15 7.33
N SER A 145 3.35 3.61 8.43
CA SER A 145 2.53 2.76 9.29
C SER A 145 1.39 2.12 8.51
N LEU A 146 0.64 2.91 7.73
CA LEU A 146 -0.46 2.41 6.90
C LEU A 146 0.02 1.38 5.87
N LEU A 147 1.13 1.65 5.16
CA LEU A 147 1.68 0.73 4.17
C LEU A 147 2.19 -0.57 4.80
N THR A 148 2.80 -0.50 5.98
CA THR A 148 3.28 -1.67 6.71
C THR A 148 2.10 -2.55 7.15
N ASP A 149 1.02 -1.96 7.66
CA ASP A 149 -0.20 -2.68 8.02
C ASP A 149 -0.87 -3.34 6.81
N LEU A 150 -0.82 -2.70 5.65
CA LEU A 150 -1.37 -3.23 4.41
C LEU A 150 -0.51 -4.36 3.84
N ASP A 151 0.82 -4.27 3.92
CA ASP A 151 1.72 -5.32 3.44
C ASP A 151 1.48 -6.65 4.17
N GLY A 152 1.21 -6.59 5.48
CA GLY A 152 0.81 -7.76 6.26
C GLY A 152 -0.52 -8.40 5.81
N LYS A 153 -1.41 -7.62 5.18
CA LYS A 153 -2.76 -8.05 4.79
C LYS A 153 -2.89 -8.42 3.31
N ILE A 154 -2.00 -7.90 2.45
CA ILE A 154 -2.17 -8.00 0.99
C ILE A 154 -2.19 -9.45 0.49
N ARG A 155 -1.37 -10.33 1.10
CA ARG A 155 -1.28 -11.74 0.70
C ARG A 155 -2.55 -12.53 1.01
N GLN A 156 -3.31 -12.09 2.00
CA GLN A 156 -4.56 -12.73 2.45
C GLN A 156 -5.80 -12.10 1.81
N SER A 157 -5.64 -10.99 1.11
CA SER A 157 -6.74 -10.27 0.48
C SER A 157 -7.14 -10.92 -0.84
N SER A 158 -8.43 -11.19 -1.00
CA SER A 158 -9.03 -11.61 -2.28
C SER A 158 -9.04 -10.49 -3.32
N ASN A 159 -8.95 -9.23 -2.91
CA ASN A 159 -8.87 -8.08 -3.80
C ASN A 159 -7.70 -7.16 -3.41
N GLN A 160 -6.51 -7.54 -3.89
CA GLN A 160 -5.27 -6.81 -3.62
C GLN A 160 -5.30 -5.38 -4.18
N ARG A 161 -5.90 -5.20 -5.36
CA ARG A 161 -6.02 -3.88 -5.99
C ARG A 161 -6.81 -2.91 -5.11
N LEU A 162 -8.00 -3.30 -4.70
CA LEU A 162 -8.85 -2.47 -3.83
C LEU A 162 -8.15 -2.14 -2.51
N LEU A 163 -7.40 -3.08 -1.95
CA LEU A 163 -6.67 -2.87 -0.69
C LEU A 163 -5.61 -1.76 -0.85
N VAL A 164 -4.86 -1.76 -1.96
CA VAL A 164 -3.86 -0.72 -2.26
C VAL A 164 -4.54 0.62 -2.51
N GLU A 165 -5.60 0.66 -3.32
CA GLU A 165 -6.36 1.87 -3.62
C GLU A 165 -6.90 2.54 -2.35
N LEU A 166 -7.48 1.76 -1.43
CA LEU A 166 -7.93 2.26 -0.12
C LEU A 166 -6.77 2.79 0.73
N GLY A 167 -5.61 2.14 0.65
CA GLY A 167 -4.38 2.60 1.30
C GLY A 167 -3.95 3.96 0.80
N LEU A 168 -3.85 4.13 -0.52
CA LEU A 168 -3.47 5.39 -1.16
C LEU A 168 -4.45 6.53 -0.80
N MET A 169 -5.75 6.28 -0.82
CA MET A 169 -6.77 7.26 -0.39
C MET A 169 -6.58 7.68 1.06
N LYS A 170 -6.29 6.74 1.97
CA LYS A 170 -6.02 7.06 3.37
C LYS A 170 -4.76 7.90 3.55
N ILE A 171 -3.69 7.58 2.81
CA ILE A 171 -2.43 8.33 2.87
C ILE A 171 -2.65 9.75 2.31
N ALA A 172 -3.36 9.89 1.19
CA ALA A 172 -3.72 11.21 0.66
C ALA A 172 -4.53 12.04 1.67
N GLY A 173 -5.42 11.39 2.43
CA GLY A 173 -6.14 12.04 3.53
C GLY A 173 -5.24 12.56 4.66
N LEU A 174 -4.06 11.96 4.89
CA LEU A 174 -3.05 12.50 5.82
C LEU A 174 -2.42 13.79 5.28
N GLY A 175 -2.22 13.88 3.96
CA GLY A 175 -1.71 15.08 3.29
C GLY A 175 -2.68 16.27 3.41
N GLN A 176 -3.97 16.03 3.22
CA GLN A 176 -5.01 17.07 3.31
C GLN A 176 -5.14 17.72 4.69
N LYS A 177 -4.92 16.98 5.77
CA LYS A 177 -5.06 17.50 7.14
C LYS A 177 -4.17 18.71 7.45
N LYS A 178 -3.15 18.99 6.64
CA LYS A 178 -2.30 20.18 6.77
C LYS A 178 -2.77 21.39 5.97
N ASN A 179 -3.50 21.17 4.90
CA ASN A 179 -3.92 22.26 3.99
C ASN A 179 -5.26 22.87 4.39
N ASN A 180 -6.01 22.24 5.30
CA ASN A 180 -7.25 22.77 5.87
C ASN A 180 -7.34 22.35 7.33
N PRO A 181 -7.36 23.28 8.29
CA PRO A 181 -7.93 23.03 9.60
C PRO A 181 -9.46 23.03 9.44
N VAL A 182 -9.97 22.07 8.67
CA VAL A 182 -11.42 21.85 8.62
C VAL A 182 -11.71 20.88 9.76
N ASP A 183 -12.54 21.33 10.68
CA ASP A 183 -13.23 20.54 11.68
C ASP A 183 -13.65 19.18 11.14
N PRO A 184 -13.67 18.13 11.99
CA PRO A 184 -14.14 16.84 11.56
C PRO A 184 -15.50 17.04 10.89
N VAL A 185 -15.55 16.75 9.60
CA VAL A 185 -16.77 16.83 8.80
C VAL A 185 -17.82 16.02 9.54
N ASN A 186 -18.67 16.72 10.25
CA ASN A 186 -19.92 16.22 10.76
C ASN A 186 -20.77 15.92 9.52
N LEU A 187 -20.55 14.73 8.94
CA LEU A 187 -21.47 14.20 7.95
C LEU A 187 -22.80 14.08 8.66
N PRO A 188 -23.83 14.85 8.27
CA PRO A 188 -25.15 14.61 8.80
C PRO A 188 -25.51 13.17 8.40
N LEU A 189 -25.52 12.29 9.38
CA LEU A 189 -26.20 11.01 9.24
C LEU A 189 -27.59 11.34 8.72
N PRO A 190 -28.05 10.71 7.62
CA PRO A 190 -29.43 10.88 7.21
C PRO A 190 -30.28 10.54 8.43
N GLU A 191 -31.02 11.54 8.94
CA GLU A 191 -32.05 11.31 9.96
C GLU A 191 -32.96 10.23 9.42
N LEU A 192 -32.83 9.03 9.97
CA LEU A 192 -33.87 8.03 9.86
C LEU A 192 -35.14 8.72 10.36
N VAL A 193 -36.04 9.01 9.43
CA VAL A 193 -37.36 9.55 9.69
C VAL A 193 -37.96 8.72 10.84
N ARG A 194 -37.89 9.27 12.04
CA ARG A 194 -38.66 8.77 13.17
C ARG A 194 -40.11 9.11 12.82
N THR A 195 -40.83 8.14 12.31
CA THR A 195 -42.28 8.19 12.27
C THR A 195 -42.76 8.48 13.68
N ALA A 196 -43.40 9.61 13.83
CA ALA A 196 -43.98 10.06 15.08
C ALA A 196 -44.99 9.03 15.62
N PRO A 197 -45.06 8.80 16.94
CA PRO A 197 -46.07 7.94 17.52
C PRO A 197 -47.43 8.64 17.43
N ALA A 198 -48.38 7.94 16.85
CA ALA A 198 -49.77 8.35 16.81
C ALA A 198 -50.33 8.54 18.25
N GLN A 199 -51.00 9.65 18.41
CA GLN A 199 -51.64 10.09 19.64
C GLN A 199 -52.64 9.08 20.18
N SER A 200 -52.57 8.92 21.47
CA SER A 200 -53.50 8.23 22.36
C SER A 200 -54.93 8.75 22.33
N ALA A 201 -55.91 7.89 22.30
CA ALA A 201 -57.25 8.13 22.86
C ALA A 201 -57.91 6.80 23.28
N PRO A 202 -58.98 6.79 24.13
CA PRO A 202 -58.82 6.44 25.54
C PRO A 202 -59.46 5.09 25.93
N ALA A 203 -59.25 4.73 27.19
CA ALA A 203 -59.57 3.49 27.87
C ALA A 203 -61.07 3.09 27.91
N ARG A 204 -61.34 1.77 27.99
CA ARG A 204 -62.15 1.04 28.98
C ARG A 204 -62.72 -0.29 28.42
N PRO A 205 -63.17 -1.24 29.27
CA PRO A 205 -62.55 -1.88 30.40
C PRO A 205 -62.51 -3.44 30.35
N GLN A 206 -61.91 -4.00 31.35
CA GLN A 206 -61.77 -5.37 31.84
C GLN A 206 -62.90 -6.38 31.56
N SER A 207 -62.54 -7.65 31.27
CA SER A 207 -63.11 -8.85 31.92
C SER A 207 -62.12 -10.03 31.80
N THR A 208 -61.60 -10.38 32.89
CA THR A 208 -61.44 -11.63 33.65
C THR A 208 -61.63 -12.97 32.94
N GLN A 209 -60.71 -13.86 33.32
CA GLN A 209 -60.77 -15.30 33.58
C GLN A 209 -59.87 -16.14 32.68
N GLN A 210 -58.80 -16.62 33.27
CA GLN A 210 -58.59 -17.93 33.91
C GLN A 210 -58.58 -19.07 32.92
N THR A 211 -57.46 -19.73 32.75
CA THR A 211 -56.99 -20.96 33.41
C THR A 211 -55.79 -21.55 32.68
N ALA A 212 -54.77 -21.90 33.39
CA ALA A 212 -53.76 -22.91 33.05
C ALA A 212 -54.33 -24.31 33.35
N PRO A 213 -53.72 -25.46 33.13
CA PRO A 213 -52.28 -25.76 32.92
C PRO A 213 -51.98 -26.90 31.93
N ALA A 214 -50.70 -27.14 31.74
CA ALA A 214 -49.89 -28.20 31.18
C ALA A 214 -50.45 -29.65 31.08
N PRO A 215 -49.82 -30.70 30.50
CA PRO A 215 -48.36 -30.96 30.48
C PRO A 215 -47.77 -31.59 29.17
N ALA A 216 -46.48 -31.72 29.17
CA ALA A 216 -45.68 -32.50 28.26
C ALA A 216 -45.94 -34.04 28.33
N PRO A 217 -45.53 -34.82 27.32
CA PRO A 217 -44.41 -35.76 27.58
C PRO A 217 -43.39 -35.88 26.46
N GLN A 218 -42.13 -36.14 26.87
CA GLN A 218 -41.07 -36.87 26.20
C GLN A 218 -41.35 -38.36 26.21
N PRO A 219 -40.45 -39.28 25.76
CA PRO A 219 -39.54 -39.35 24.61
C PRO A 219 -39.68 -40.72 23.88
N ALA A 220 -38.99 -40.88 22.73
CA ALA A 220 -38.66 -42.25 22.28
C ALA A 220 -37.33 -42.27 21.49
N THR A 221 -36.41 -42.88 22.10
CA THR A 221 -35.20 -43.57 21.69
C THR A 221 -35.41 -44.57 20.56
N VAL A 222 -34.27 -44.97 19.97
CA VAL A 222 -33.95 -46.27 19.30
C VAL A 222 -33.61 -46.08 17.80
N GLN A 223 -32.55 -46.44 17.26
CA GLN A 223 -31.37 -47.32 17.39
C GLN A 223 -30.59 -47.22 16.06
N ARG A 224 -29.30 -47.27 16.24
CA ARG A 224 -28.32 -47.60 15.18
C ARG A 224 -28.44 -49.09 14.81
N PRO A 225 -28.09 -49.50 13.59
CA PRO A 225 -27.15 -50.63 13.53
C PRO A 225 -25.93 -50.37 12.63
N THR A 226 -24.93 -51.01 13.10
CA THR A 226 -23.58 -51.30 12.70
C THR A 226 -23.42 -52.19 11.50
N ALA A 227 -22.25 -52.03 10.83
CA ALA A 227 -21.42 -53.07 10.18
C ALA A 227 -21.91 -53.60 8.80
N ALA A 228 -21.08 -53.99 7.82
CA ALA A 228 -19.69 -54.42 7.79
C ALA A 228 -19.23 -54.56 6.32
N THR A 229 -17.93 -54.40 6.11
CA THR A 229 -17.04 -55.23 5.29
C THR A 229 -17.38 -55.63 3.86
N ALA A 230 -16.63 -55.16 2.91
CA ALA A 230 -15.75 -55.93 2.02
C ALA A 230 -14.74 -54.97 1.37
#